data_192fea9c3591215cfbc2ee53fcd38c92
#
_entry.id   192fea9c3591215cfbc2ee53fcd38c92
#
_cell.length_a   1.000
_cell.length_b   1.000
_cell.length_c   1.000
_cell.angle_alpha   90.00
_cell.angle_beta   90.00
_cell.angle_gamma   90.00
#
_symmetry.space_group_name_H-M   'P 1'
#
loop_
_entity.id
_entity.type
_entity.pdbx_description
1 polymer ?
#
loop_
_entity_poly.entity_id
_entity_poly.type
_entity_poly.pdbx_seq_one_letter_code
_entity_poly.pdbx_strand_id
1 'polypeptide(L)'
;MSENFKKLFKKKINKQARMIFSFQAAVFLAMLGYMIFKIIYLRSTTGLTDTIINELSGSFIESGIPIILGLFLGMIVVLFHRKSKLFTYDLLVQNKKMTLKNFLKLFLCFMFVQAIFTVGATGIENLFNLFGYTLMEGMESATETSIMFSMFIYASILGPITEEIVFRGALLRGLEKYGKLFAIIVSAVLFGAFHSNLIQGIFTTLAGLLLGYVAIEYSIKWAIVFHIINNLVLGDILGSILSYFSLGTQSIINYILLILAFFGGIFVLFKSWGSIKKYIRENKSDRTLYQPELFIGFQRTP
;
A
#
# COMPACT_ATOMS: atom_id res chain seq x y z
N MET A 1 -3.95 -5.02 33.29
CA MET A 1 -2.89 -4.22 32.62
C MET A 1 -2.61 -3.01 33.49
N SER A 2 -1.35 -2.75 33.88
CA SER A 2 -1.03 -1.61 34.73
C SER A 2 -1.32 -0.29 33.99
N GLU A 3 -1.76 0.71 34.71
CA GLU A 3 -2.07 2.04 34.16
C GLU A 3 -0.85 2.64 33.44
N ASN A 4 0.32 2.37 33.94
CA ASN A 4 1.59 2.76 33.32
C ASN A 4 1.81 2.15 31.94
N PHE A 5 1.41 0.89 31.72
CA PHE A 5 1.49 0.24 30.42
C PHE A 5 0.49 0.87 29.42
N LYS A 6 -0.76 1.15 29.85
CA LYS A 6 -1.76 1.83 29.01
C LYS A 6 -1.23 3.19 28.52
N LYS A 7 -0.64 3.97 29.42
CA LYS A 7 -0.07 5.29 29.09
C LYS A 7 1.09 5.20 28.11
N LEU A 8 2.00 4.25 28.30
CA LEU A 8 3.14 4.02 27.39
C LEU A 8 2.68 3.51 26.02
N PHE A 9 1.71 2.60 25.98
CA PHE A 9 1.11 2.08 24.74
C PHE A 9 0.46 3.22 23.95
N LYS A 10 -0.43 4.02 24.59
CA LYS A 10 -1.08 5.19 23.96
C LYS A 10 -0.04 6.17 23.40
N LYS A 11 0.98 6.50 24.18
CA LYS A 11 2.07 7.39 23.74
C LYS A 11 2.78 6.85 22.50
N LYS A 12 2.98 5.53 22.41
CA LYS A 12 3.65 4.89 21.26
C LYS A 12 2.76 4.86 20.03
N ILE A 13 1.48 4.51 20.18
CA ILE A 13 0.50 4.53 19.08
C ILE A 13 0.40 5.95 18.50
N ASN A 14 0.21 6.96 19.37
CA ASN A 14 0.15 8.36 18.93
C ASN A 14 1.43 8.81 18.21
N LYS A 15 2.61 8.32 18.63
CA LYS A 15 3.86 8.61 17.94
C LYS A 15 3.86 8.02 16.53
N GLN A 16 3.36 6.78 16.35
CA GLN A 16 3.29 6.14 15.01
C GLN A 16 2.23 6.83 14.14
N ALA A 17 1.06 7.12 14.68
CA ALA A 17 0.00 7.85 13.98
C ALA A 17 0.51 9.21 13.49
N ARG A 18 1.14 10.01 14.35
CA ARG A 18 1.75 11.29 13.96
C ARG A 18 2.79 11.14 12.86
N MET A 19 3.61 10.09 12.88
CA MET A 19 4.58 9.82 11.82
C MET A 19 3.89 9.65 10.46
N ILE A 20 2.84 8.81 10.41
CA ILE A 20 2.10 8.55 9.16
C ILE A 20 1.38 9.83 8.68
N PHE A 21 0.68 10.54 9.56
CA PHE A 21 0.01 11.80 9.19
C PHE A 21 1.00 12.87 8.73
N SER A 22 2.14 13.02 9.42
CA SER A 22 3.16 13.98 9.02
C SER A 22 3.83 13.60 7.69
N PHE A 23 4.03 12.30 7.45
CA PHE A 23 4.50 11.79 6.15
C PHE A 23 3.51 12.18 5.04
N GLN A 24 2.22 11.85 5.21
CA GLN A 24 1.19 12.18 4.22
C GLN A 24 1.06 13.69 3.99
N ALA A 25 1.08 14.48 5.08
CA ALA A 25 1.04 15.93 4.97
C ALA A 25 2.25 16.49 4.20
N ALA A 26 3.45 15.95 4.44
CA ALA A 26 4.65 16.37 3.70
C ALA A 26 4.55 16.04 2.21
N VAL A 27 4.05 14.85 1.86
CA VAL A 27 3.79 14.45 0.46
C VAL A 27 2.81 15.42 -0.20
N PHE A 28 1.66 15.64 0.45
CA PHE A 28 0.61 16.54 -0.07
C PHE A 28 1.11 17.99 -0.25
N LEU A 29 1.78 18.54 0.76
CA LEU A 29 2.31 19.90 0.73
C LEU A 29 3.39 20.07 -0.34
N ALA A 30 4.21 19.06 -0.58
CA ALA A 30 5.20 19.07 -1.66
C ALA A 30 4.55 19.09 -3.04
N MET A 31 3.52 18.26 -3.25
CA MET A 31 2.76 18.23 -4.51
C MET A 31 2.07 19.58 -4.76
N LEU A 32 1.40 20.12 -3.73
CA LEU A 32 0.75 21.45 -3.81
C LEU A 32 1.76 22.55 -4.09
N GLY A 33 2.90 22.57 -3.40
CA GLY A 33 3.97 23.53 -3.62
C GLY A 33 4.54 23.47 -5.03
N TYR A 34 4.76 22.25 -5.56
CA TYR A 34 5.20 22.07 -6.95
C TYR A 34 4.18 22.60 -7.95
N MET A 35 2.89 22.33 -7.74
CA MET A 35 1.81 22.83 -8.61
C MET A 35 1.77 24.36 -8.62
N ILE A 36 1.79 24.97 -7.43
CA ILE A 36 1.81 26.44 -7.31
C ILE A 36 3.04 27.04 -8.00
N PHE A 37 4.22 26.48 -7.75
CA PHE A 37 5.47 26.91 -8.40
C PHE A 37 5.36 26.86 -9.92
N LYS A 38 4.83 25.77 -10.48
CA LYS A 38 4.67 25.62 -11.93
C LYS A 38 3.70 26.62 -12.53
N ILE A 39 2.57 26.89 -11.88
CA ILE A 39 1.60 27.88 -12.33
C ILE A 39 2.24 29.29 -12.37
N ILE A 40 2.94 29.67 -11.29
CA ILE A 40 3.63 30.96 -11.22
C ILE A 40 4.72 31.05 -12.31
N TYR A 41 5.53 30.02 -12.47
CA TYR A 41 6.58 29.97 -13.49
C TYR A 41 6.01 30.13 -14.91
N LEU A 42 4.96 29.37 -15.25
CA LEU A 42 4.34 29.45 -16.56
C LEU A 42 3.74 30.86 -16.83
N ARG A 43 3.05 31.45 -15.87
CA ARG A 43 2.53 32.82 -15.99
C ARG A 43 3.63 33.84 -16.22
N SER A 44 4.76 33.70 -15.52
CA SER A 44 5.86 34.68 -15.63
C SER A 44 6.68 34.57 -16.91
N THR A 45 6.78 33.35 -17.48
CA THR A 45 7.68 33.08 -18.62
C THR A 45 6.98 33.09 -19.98
N THR A 46 5.71 32.69 -20.02
CA THR A 46 5.01 32.44 -21.29
C THR A 46 3.81 33.34 -21.53
N GLY A 47 3.36 34.11 -20.52
CA GLY A 47 2.16 34.94 -20.63
C GLY A 47 0.87 34.19 -20.96
N LEU A 48 0.82 32.87 -20.57
CA LEU A 48 -0.26 31.96 -20.93
C LEU A 48 -1.61 32.38 -20.37
N THR A 49 -2.66 32.21 -21.19
CA THR A 49 -4.05 32.38 -20.79
C THR A 49 -4.51 31.30 -19.81
N ASP A 50 -5.57 31.57 -19.06
CA ASP A 50 -6.12 30.59 -18.08
C ASP A 50 -6.54 29.26 -18.73
N THR A 51 -6.95 29.27 -20.01
CA THR A 51 -7.28 28.05 -20.77
C THR A 51 -6.07 27.13 -20.92
N ILE A 52 -4.93 27.70 -21.30
CA ILE A 52 -3.69 26.90 -21.45
C ILE A 52 -3.16 26.44 -20.11
N ILE A 53 -3.33 27.24 -19.04
CA ILE A 53 -2.96 26.81 -17.68
C ILE A 53 -3.81 25.64 -17.24
N ASN A 54 -5.09 25.55 -17.57
CA ASN A 54 -5.97 24.45 -17.27
C ASN A 54 -5.58 23.18 -18.04
N GLU A 55 -5.24 23.28 -19.32
CA GLU A 55 -4.71 22.14 -20.09
C GLU A 55 -3.38 21.61 -19.52
N LEU A 56 -2.48 22.52 -19.16
CA LEU A 56 -1.20 22.15 -18.55
C LEU A 56 -1.38 21.56 -17.14
N SER A 57 -2.42 21.94 -16.39
CA SER A 57 -2.70 21.36 -15.08
C SER A 57 -3.02 19.88 -15.18
N GLY A 58 -3.67 19.42 -16.26
CA GLY A 58 -3.85 18.02 -16.59
C GLY A 58 -2.51 17.28 -16.69
N SER A 59 -1.56 17.83 -17.44
CA SER A 59 -0.23 17.22 -17.62
C SER A 59 0.60 17.13 -16.31
N PHE A 60 0.29 17.94 -15.29
CA PHE A 60 0.95 17.85 -13.99
C PHE A 60 0.46 16.65 -13.17
N ILE A 61 -0.81 16.28 -13.33
CA ILE A 61 -1.39 15.11 -12.68
C ILE A 61 -0.79 13.81 -13.28
N GLU A 62 -0.52 13.84 -14.59
CA GLU A 62 0.11 12.71 -15.29
C GLU A 62 1.61 12.55 -14.97
N SER A 63 2.26 13.61 -14.46
CA SER A 63 3.69 13.59 -14.11
C SER A 63 3.90 12.98 -12.71
N GLY A 64 4.82 11.99 -12.61
CA GLY A 64 5.27 11.46 -11.33
C GLY A 64 6.20 12.37 -10.53
N ILE A 65 6.70 13.46 -11.10
CA ILE A 65 7.69 14.34 -10.44
C ILE A 65 7.16 14.93 -9.13
N PRO A 66 5.94 15.53 -9.06
CA PRO A 66 5.44 16.11 -7.82
C PRO A 66 5.37 15.09 -6.67
N ILE A 67 4.89 13.89 -6.99
CA ILE A 67 4.75 12.84 -5.97
C ILE A 67 6.10 12.25 -5.56
N ILE A 68 7.07 12.11 -6.48
CA ILE A 68 8.45 11.70 -6.15
C ILE A 68 9.09 12.71 -5.20
N LEU A 69 8.96 14.02 -5.47
CA LEU A 69 9.43 15.06 -4.54
C LEU A 69 8.72 14.97 -3.19
N GLY A 70 7.42 14.70 -3.20
CA GLY A 70 6.63 14.46 -2.01
C GLY A 70 7.13 13.28 -1.20
N LEU A 71 7.39 12.15 -1.84
CA LEU A 71 7.95 10.96 -1.19
C LEU A 71 9.31 11.26 -0.54
N PHE A 72 10.18 12.01 -1.24
CA PHE A 72 11.48 12.41 -0.69
C PHE A 72 11.31 13.22 0.61
N LEU A 73 10.46 14.25 0.60
CA LEU A 73 10.18 15.05 1.81
C LEU A 73 9.50 14.23 2.90
N GLY A 74 8.55 13.37 2.53
CA GLY A 74 7.93 12.43 3.46
C GLY A 74 8.93 11.48 4.11
N MET A 75 9.91 10.98 3.35
CA MET A 75 10.98 10.13 3.89
C MET A 75 11.86 10.86 4.91
N ILE A 76 12.09 12.15 4.75
CA ILE A 76 12.78 12.98 5.75
C ILE A 76 11.98 12.95 7.08
N VAL A 77 10.65 13.06 7.03
CA VAL A 77 9.80 12.95 8.24
C VAL A 77 9.98 11.58 8.91
N VAL A 78 9.98 10.48 8.13
CA VAL A 78 10.19 9.13 8.68
C VAL A 78 11.57 9.01 9.34
N LEU A 79 12.61 9.56 8.72
CA LEU A 79 13.97 9.61 9.27
C LEU A 79 14.02 10.34 10.60
N PHE A 80 13.38 11.49 10.73
CA PHE A 80 13.29 12.22 12.00
C PHE A 80 12.57 11.41 13.11
N HIS A 81 11.52 10.66 12.77
CA HIS A 81 10.77 9.87 13.74
C HIS A 81 11.49 8.58 14.16
N ARG A 82 12.13 7.88 13.22
CA ARG A 82 12.80 6.59 13.46
C ARG A 82 14.27 6.75 13.81
N LYS A 83 14.90 7.83 13.35
CA LYS A 83 16.34 8.11 13.53
C LYS A 83 17.20 6.94 13.02
N SER A 84 18.28 6.63 13.72
CA SER A 84 19.18 5.51 13.37
C SER A 84 18.47 4.15 13.35
N LYS A 85 17.37 3.96 14.11
CA LYS A 85 16.63 2.69 14.15
C LYS A 85 16.12 2.24 12.77
N LEU A 86 15.83 3.18 11.88
CA LEU A 86 15.42 2.84 10.52
C LEU A 86 16.49 1.97 9.86
N PHE A 87 17.75 2.38 9.93
CA PHE A 87 18.86 1.71 9.25
C PHE A 87 19.50 0.58 10.06
N THR A 88 19.47 0.66 11.40
CA THR A 88 20.12 -0.34 12.25
C THR A 88 19.21 -1.51 12.63
N TYR A 89 17.90 -1.36 12.49
CA TYR A 89 16.93 -2.39 12.85
C TYR A 89 15.84 -2.57 11.79
N ASP A 90 15.03 -1.54 11.51
CA ASP A 90 13.78 -1.67 10.76
C ASP A 90 13.97 -2.27 9.35
N LEU A 91 15.04 -1.89 8.66
CA LEU A 91 15.36 -2.35 7.30
C LEU A 91 16.24 -3.61 7.27
N LEU A 92 16.89 -3.96 8.38
CA LEU A 92 17.87 -5.05 8.41
C LEU A 92 17.33 -6.37 8.98
N VAL A 93 16.21 -6.32 9.74
CA VAL A 93 15.67 -7.53 10.36
C VAL A 93 15.30 -8.56 9.31
N GLN A 94 15.92 -9.74 9.45
CA GLN A 94 15.64 -10.94 8.67
C GLN A 94 15.44 -12.11 9.63
N ASN A 95 14.23 -12.68 9.67
CA ASN A 95 13.89 -13.76 10.60
C ASN A 95 14.07 -15.13 9.97
N LYS A 96 13.53 -15.35 8.76
CA LYS A 96 13.63 -16.61 8.03
C LYS A 96 14.24 -16.38 6.65
N LYS A 97 14.93 -17.41 6.15
CA LYS A 97 15.40 -17.42 4.76
C LYS A 97 14.23 -17.71 3.83
N MET A 98 14.05 -16.88 2.80
CA MET A 98 13.08 -17.16 1.75
C MET A 98 13.60 -18.27 0.85
N THR A 99 12.83 -19.33 0.73
CA THR A 99 13.07 -20.40 -0.24
C THR A 99 12.16 -20.23 -1.45
N LEU A 100 12.53 -20.75 -2.61
CA LEU A 100 11.70 -20.71 -3.82
C LEU A 100 10.30 -21.28 -3.54
N LYS A 101 10.21 -22.39 -2.80
CA LYS A 101 8.93 -23.00 -2.41
C LYS A 101 8.05 -22.04 -1.61
N ASN A 102 8.62 -21.31 -0.65
CA ASN A 102 7.86 -20.36 0.17
C ASN A 102 7.50 -19.11 -0.65
N PHE A 103 8.41 -18.64 -1.50
CA PHE A 103 8.14 -17.56 -2.42
C PHE A 103 6.94 -17.88 -3.32
N LEU A 104 6.94 -19.03 -4.01
CA LEU A 104 5.84 -19.43 -4.89
C LEU A 104 4.51 -19.59 -4.15
N LYS A 105 4.52 -20.16 -2.94
CA LYS A 105 3.32 -20.23 -2.11
C LYS A 105 2.75 -18.87 -1.76
N LEU A 106 3.59 -17.95 -1.31
CA LEU A 106 3.19 -16.60 -0.94
C LEU A 106 2.76 -15.79 -2.17
N PHE A 107 3.42 -15.99 -3.30
CA PHE A 107 3.03 -15.39 -4.57
C PHE A 107 1.63 -15.85 -5.01
N LEU A 108 1.34 -17.15 -4.94
CA LEU A 108 -0.02 -17.65 -5.22
C LEU A 108 -1.07 -17.10 -4.25
N CYS A 109 -0.72 -16.93 -2.96
CA CYS A 109 -1.61 -16.25 -2.02
C CYS A 109 -1.83 -14.78 -2.40
N PHE A 110 -0.79 -14.10 -2.89
CA PHE A 110 -0.89 -12.71 -3.35
C PHE A 110 -1.78 -12.61 -4.60
N MET A 111 -1.58 -13.50 -5.57
CA MET A 111 -2.44 -13.60 -6.75
C MET A 111 -3.90 -13.93 -6.41
N PHE A 112 -4.12 -14.72 -5.36
CA PHE A 112 -5.47 -14.99 -4.86
C PHE A 112 -6.16 -13.74 -4.29
N VAL A 113 -5.40 -12.89 -3.58
CA VAL A 113 -5.91 -11.59 -3.13
C VAL A 113 -6.33 -10.73 -4.33
N GLN A 114 -5.53 -10.70 -5.39
CA GLN A 114 -5.87 -10.02 -6.66
C GLN A 114 -7.17 -10.59 -7.25
N ALA A 115 -7.29 -11.92 -7.33
CA ALA A 115 -8.46 -12.56 -7.91
C ALA A 115 -9.75 -12.27 -7.13
N ILE A 116 -9.72 -12.39 -5.79
CA ILE A 116 -10.86 -12.02 -4.94
C ILE A 116 -11.21 -10.55 -5.10
N PHE A 117 -10.19 -9.70 -5.15
CA PHE A 117 -10.41 -8.27 -5.29
C PHE A 117 -11.08 -7.93 -6.63
N THR A 118 -10.61 -8.49 -7.75
CA THR A 118 -11.19 -8.23 -9.08
C THR A 118 -12.68 -8.59 -9.09
N VAL A 119 -13.05 -9.78 -8.58
CA VAL A 119 -14.46 -10.20 -8.48
C VAL A 119 -15.25 -9.33 -7.49
N GLY A 120 -14.65 -9.04 -6.33
CA GLY A 120 -15.27 -8.23 -5.29
C GLY A 120 -15.50 -6.77 -5.71
N ALA A 121 -14.52 -6.16 -6.41
CA ALA A 121 -14.60 -4.80 -6.94
C ALA A 121 -15.77 -4.67 -7.93
N THR A 122 -15.91 -5.63 -8.85
CA THR A 122 -17.05 -5.68 -9.78
C THR A 122 -18.39 -5.79 -9.03
N GLY A 123 -18.45 -6.60 -7.97
CA GLY A 123 -19.65 -6.74 -7.13
C GLY A 123 -20.00 -5.45 -6.39
N ILE A 124 -19.00 -4.77 -5.83
CA ILE A 124 -19.19 -3.47 -5.16
C ILE A 124 -19.64 -2.40 -6.16
N GLU A 125 -18.99 -2.32 -7.31
CA GLU A 125 -19.37 -1.39 -8.39
C GLU A 125 -20.82 -1.59 -8.82
N ASN A 126 -21.23 -2.84 -9.11
CA ASN A 126 -22.62 -3.14 -9.47
C ASN A 126 -23.60 -2.71 -8.38
N LEU A 127 -23.25 -2.86 -7.10
CA LEU A 127 -24.06 -2.40 -6.00
C LEU A 127 -24.21 -0.87 -5.99
N PHE A 128 -23.12 -0.12 -6.19
CA PHE A 128 -23.14 1.35 -6.22
C PHE A 128 -23.90 1.88 -7.46
N ASN A 129 -23.77 1.20 -8.59
CA ASN A 129 -24.52 1.53 -9.81
C ASN A 129 -26.04 1.45 -9.63
N LEU A 130 -26.55 0.58 -8.73
CA LEU A 130 -27.98 0.54 -8.39
C LEU A 130 -28.47 1.85 -7.75
N PHE A 131 -27.56 2.61 -7.14
CA PHE A 131 -27.84 3.92 -6.53
C PHE A 131 -27.42 5.10 -7.42
N GLY A 132 -26.98 4.85 -8.66
CA GLY A 132 -26.54 5.89 -9.60
C GLY A 132 -25.13 6.42 -9.36
N TYR A 133 -24.29 5.71 -8.59
CA TYR A 133 -22.90 6.06 -8.34
C TYR A 133 -21.95 5.08 -9.02
N THR A 134 -20.79 5.57 -9.47
CA THR A 134 -19.66 4.74 -9.92
C THR A 134 -18.42 4.99 -9.04
N LEU A 135 -17.71 3.93 -8.74
CA LEU A 135 -16.43 3.98 -8.03
C LEU A 135 -15.25 3.68 -8.97
N MET A 136 -15.54 3.25 -10.21
CA MET A 136 -14.52 2.80 -11.17
C MET A 136 -13.67 3.95 -11.71
N GLU A 137 -14.22 5.15 -11.92
CA GLU A 137 -13.45 6.32 -12.39
C GLU A 137 -12.20 6.59 -11.52
N GLY A 138 -12.38 6.52 -10.18
CA GLY A 138 -11.26 6.69 -9.25
C GLY A 138 -10.27 5.53 -9.27
N MET A 139 -10.70 4.33 -9.72
CA MET A 139 -9.83 3.16 -9.84
C MET A 139 -9.09 3.15 -11.17
N GLU A 140 -9.73 3.53 -12.26
CA GLU A 140 -9.13 3.65 -13.58
C GLU A 140 -8.00 4.67 -13.57
N SER A 141 -8.22 5.86 -13.02
CA SER A 141 -7.16 6.87 -12.88
C SER A 141 -5.98 6.43 -12.00
N ALA A 142 -6.21 5.50 -11.06
CA ALA A 142 -5.16 4.96 -10.20
C ALA A 142 -4.40 3.77 -10.82
N THR A 143 -4.96 3.13 -11.87
CA THR A 143 -4.43 1.90 -12.51
C THR A 143 -4.08 2.09 -13.98
N GLU A 144 -4.37 3.25 -14.57
CA GLU A 144 -3.95 3.56 -15.94
C GLU A 144 -2.45 3.40 -16.11
N THR A 145 -2.06 2.75 -17.20
CA THR A 145 -0.65 2.60 -17.57
C THR A 145 -0.05 3.99 -17.75
N SER A 146 0.93 4.32 -16.94
CA SER A 146 1.50 5.65 -16.90
C SER A 146 2.21 5.97 -18.21
N ILE A 147 1.67 6.96 -18.94
CA ILE A 147 2.22 7.45 -20.21
C ILE A 147 3.57 8.13 -19.98
N MET A 148 3.77 8.79 -18.83
CA MET A 148 5.01 9.48 -18.51
C MET A 148 6.00 8.57 -17.77
N PHE A 149 7.25 8.56 -18.22
CA PHE A 149 8.34 7.80 -17.59
C PHE A 149 8.51 8.08 -16.08
N SER A 150 8.31 9.33 -15.66
CA SER A 150 8.38 9.69 -14.23
C SER A 150 7.29 9.04 -13.40
N MET A 151 6.07 8.92 -13.94
CA MET A 151 4.96 8.22 -13.27
C MET A 151 5.21 6.71 -13.23
N PHE A 152 5.70 6.13 -14.32
CA PHE A 152 6.12 4.72 -14.36
C PHE A 152 7.15 4.41 -13.26
N ILE A 153 8.23 5.20 -13.16
CA ILE A 153 9.24 5.01 -12.11
C ILE A 153 8.64 5.14 -10.70
N TYR A 154 7.73 6.13 -10.52
CA TYR A 154 7.04 6.28 -9.24
C TYR A 154 6.15 5.07 -8.94
N ALA A 155 5.22 4.74 -9.82
CA ALA A 155 4.19 3.75 -9.55
C ALA A 155 4.77 2.32 -9.43
N SER A 156 5.76 1.99 -10.28
CA SER A 156 6.31 0.63 -10.35
C SER A 156 7.42 0.36 -9.35
N ILE A 157 8.20 1.37 -8.95
CA ILE A 157 9.44 1.17 -8.19
C ILE A 157 9.51 2.02 -6.93
N LEU A 158 9.48 3.37 -7.06
CA LEU A 158 9.75 4.27 -5.93
C LEU A 158 8.61 4.27 -4.90
N GLY A 159 7.36 4.24 -5.37
CA GLY A 159 6.17 4.09 -4.53
C GLY A 159 6.25 2.82 -3.69
N PRO A 160 6.30 1.62 -4.31
CA PRO A 160 6.45 0.36 -3.59
C PRO A 160 7.58 0.33 -2.57
N ILE A 161 8.79 0.80 -2.93
CA ILE A 161 9.92 0.84 -1.99
C ILE A 161 9.61 1.76 -0.80
N THR A 162 9.14 2.98 -1.08
CA THR A 162 8.87 3.98 -0.05
C THR A 162 7.75 3.53 0.89
N GLU A 163 6.67 3.01 0.33
CA GLU A 163 5.53 2.51 1.08
C GLU A 163 5.92 1.35 2.00
N GLU A 164 6.71 0.39 1.52
CA GLU A 164 7.19 -0.69 2.38
C GLU A 164 8.12 -0.17 3.48
N ILE A 165 8.99 0.80 3.20
CA ILE A 165 9.83 1.43 4.24
C ILE A 165 8.96 2.11 5.30
N VAL A 166 7.93 2.83 4.91
CA VAL A 166 7.03 3.54 5.82
C VAL A 166 6.17 2.57 6.62
N PHE A 167 5.44 1.68 5.94
CA PHE A 167 4.43 0.84 6.57
C PHE A 167 5.03 -0.44 7.19
N ARG A 168 6.00 -1.11 6.56
CA ARG A 168 6.59 -2.37 7.07
C ARG A 168 7.90 -2.12 7.81
N GLY A 169 8.68 -1.16 7.38
CA GLY A 169 9.87 -0.72 8.11
C GLY A 169 9.49 0.06 9.37
N ALA A 170 9.02 1.28 9.21
CA ALA A 170 8.86 2.20 10.33
C ALA A 170 7.64 1.89 11.22
N LEU A 171 6.44 1.76 10.64
CA LEU A 171 5.19 1.58 11.39
C LEU A 171 5.10 0.18 12.01
N LEU A 172 5.15 -0.88 11.20
CA LEU A 172 4.98 -2.26 11.64
C LEU A 172 6.06 -2.63 12.67
N ARG A 173 7.34 -2.39 12.39
CA ARG A 173 8.43 -2.64 13.34
C ARG A 173 8.29 -1.79 14.61
N GLY A 174 7.73 -0.59 14.49
CA GLY A 174 7.41 0.24 15.65
C GLY A 174 6.35 -0.36 16.58
N LEU A 175 5.46 -1.21 16.05
CA LEU A 175 4.33 -1.84 16.76
C LEU A 175 4.57 -3.31 17.12
N GLU A 176 5.51 -3.99 16.47
CA GLU A 176 5.76 -5.45 16.57
C GLU A 176 5.87 -5.95 18.04
N LYS A 177 6.46 -5.16 18.91
CA LYS A 177 6.60 -5.49 20.34
C LYS A 177 5.27 -5.64 21.09
N TYR A 178 4.17 -5.16 20.53
CA TYR A 178 2.82 -5.28 21.09
C TYR A 178 2.05 -6.49 20.53
N GLY A 179 2.69 -7.25 19.67
CA GLY A 179 2.18 -8.45 19.02
C GLY A 179 2.33 -8.38 17.52
N LYS A 180 2.84 -9.47 16.92
CA LYS A 180 3.06 -9.54 15.48
C LYS A 180 1.77 -9.36 14.70
N LEU A 181 0.71 -10.08 15.09
CA LEU A 181 -0.57 -10.02 14.40
C LEU A 181 -1.21 -8.62 14.51
N PHE A 182 -1.13 -7.99 15.69
CA PHE A 182 -1.56 -6.61 15.89
C PHE A 182 -0.82 -5.64 14.94
N ALA A 183 0.51 -5.76 14.88
CA ALA A 183 1.32 -4.90 14.03
C ALA A 183 1.00 -5.09 12.54
N ILE A 184 0.79 -6.35 12.09
CA ILE A 184 0.40 -6.67 10.71
C ILE A 184 -0.95 -6.03 10.38
N ILE A 185 -1.98 -6.24 11.22
CA ILE A 185 -3.33 -5.72 10.97
C ILE A 185 -3.34 -4.19 10.92
N VAL A 186 -2.74 -3.53 11.94
CA VAL A 186 -2.72 -2.06 11.99
C VAL A 186 -1.95 -1.47 10.82
N SER A 187 -0.81 -2.05 10.46
CA SER A 187 -0.04 -1.62 9.30
C SER A 187 -0.83 -1.79 7.99
N ALA A 188 -1.53 -2.91 7.82
CA ALA A 188 -2.33 -3.18 6.62
C ALA A 188 -3.53 -2.24 6.48
N VAL A 189 -4.28 -2.01 7.56
CA VAL A 189 -5.43 -1.10 7.56
C VAL A 189 -5.01 0.35 7.28
N LEU A 190 -3.93 0.82 7.92
CA LEU A 190 -3.42 2.17 7.65
C LEU A 190 -2.83 2.30 6.24
N PHE A 191 -2.24 1.25 5.70
CA PHE A 191 -1.78 1.21 4.32
C PHE A 191 -2.95 1.32 3.33
N GLY A 192 -4.05 0.59 3.58
CA GLY A 192 -5.27 0.73 2.78
C GLY A 192 -5.87 2.14 2.87
N ALA A 193 -5.99 2.69 4.07
CA ALA A 193 -6.52 4.04 4.27
C ALA A 193 -5.66 5.14 3.62
N PHE A 194 -4.36 4.88 3.44
CA PHE A 194 -3.42 5.80 2.79
C PHE A 194 -3.77 6.07 1.32
N HIS A 195 -4.37 5.11 0.62
CA HIS A 195 -4.67 5.23 -0.81
C HIS A 195 -5.86 6.17 -1.13
N SER A 196 -6.64 6.59 -0.12
CA SER A 196 -7.76 7.55 -0.27
C SER A 196 -8.85 7.16 -1.29
N ASN A 197 -8.78 5.97 -1.86
CA ASN A 197 -9.78 5.36 -2.74
C ASN A 197 -10.34 4.12 -2.06
N LEU A 198 -11.66 4.00 -1.96
CA LEU A 198 -12.31 2.92 -1.21
C LEU A 198 -11.96 1.54 -1.76
N ILE A 199 -12.09 1.36 -3.07
CA ILE A 199 -11.87 0.06 -3.73
C ILE A 199 -10.39 -0.30 -3.63
N GLN A 200 -9.49 0.62 -3.98
CA GLN A 200 -8.06 0.41 -3.85
C GLN A 200 -7.64 0.19 -2.40
N GLY A 201 -8.25 0.90 -1.45
CA GLY A 201 -7.99 0.76 -0.02
C GLY A 201 -8.34 -0.63 0.53
N ILE A 202 -9.44 -1.24 0.07
CA ILE A 202 -9.78 -2.63 0.42
C ILE A 202 -8.73 -3.60 -0.11
N PHE A 203 -8.38 -3.48 -1.40
CA PHE A 203 -7.35 -4.31 -2.01
C PHE A 203 -6.01 -4.18 -1.30
N THR A 204 -5.53 -2.96 -1.11
CA THR A 204 -4.22 -2.71 -0.49
C THR A 204 -4.20 -3.09 0.98
N THR A 205 -5.34 -3.08 1.69
CA THR A 205 -5.46 -3.66 3.03
C THR A 205 -5.23 -5.18 2.99
N LEU A 206 -5.89 -5.90 2.08
CA LEU A 206 -5.73 -7.35 1.95
C LEU A 206 -4.31 -7.73 1.52
N ALA A 207 -3.76 -7.06 0.51
CA ALA A 207 -2.37 -7.22 0.09
C ALA A 207 -1.41 -6.86 1.23
N GLY A 208 -1.74 -5.81 1.98
CA GLY A 208 -1.02 -5.33 3.14
C GLY A 208 -0.89 -6.33 4.28
N LEU A 209 -1.89 -7.17 4.51
CA LEU A 209 -1.81 -8.28 5.48
C LEU A 209 -0.73 -9.28 5.07
N LEU A 210 -0.68 -9.64 3.79
CA LEU A 210 0.33 -10.57 3.28
C LEU A 210 1.73 -9.96 3.30
N LEU A 211 1.89 -8.72 2.82
CA LEU A 211 3.16 -8.00 2.85
C LEU A 211 3.67 -7.80 4.29
N GLY A 212 2.76 -7.52 5.23
CA GLY A 212 3.08 -7.44 6.66
C GLY A 212 3.57 -8.77 7.22
N TYR A 213 2.93 -9.88 6.87
CA TYR A 213 3.40 -11.23 7.22
C TYR A 213 4.78 -11.52 6.63
N VAL A 214 4.99 -11.19 5.35
CA VAL A 214 6.29 -11.36 4.67
C VAL A 214 7.38 -10.54 5.35
N ALA A 215 7.10 -9.28 5.68
CA ALA A 215 8.04 -8.42 6.37
C ALA A 215 8.42 -8.96 7.76
N ILE A 216 7.44 -9.45 8.54
CA ILE A 216 7.68 -10.01 9.88
C ILE A 216 8.45 -11.33 9.82
N GLU A 217 8.01 -12.27 8.99
CA GLU A 217 8.52 -13.64 9.02
C GLU A 217 9.79 -13.82 8.16
N TYR A 218 10.00 -12.96 7.18
CA TYR A 218 11.18 -13.03 6.31
C TYR A 218 11.99 -11.74 6.42
N SER A 219 11.65 -10.72 5.65
CA SER A 219 12.26 -9.39 5.74
C SER A 219 11.46 -8.37 4.93
N ILE A 220 11.71 -7.08 5.19
CA ILE A 220 11.17 -5.98 4.41
C ILE A 220 11.59 -6.07 2.92
N LYS A 221 12.80 -6.56 2.64
CA LYS A 221 13.29 -6.72 1.26
C LYS A 221 12.37 -7.60 0.44
N TRP A 222 11.85 -8.69 1.02
CA TRP A 222 10.90 -9.56 0.35
C TRP A 222 9.52 -8.93 0.19
N ALA A 223 9.08 -8.12 1.15
CA ALA A 223 7.84 -7.35 0.99
C ALA A 223 7.97 -6.36 -0.18
N ILE A 224 9.10 -5.64 -0.28
CA ILE A 224 9.41 -4.76 -1.43
C ILE A 224 9.40 -5.56 -2.75
N VAL A 225 10.04 -6.72 -2.80
CA VAL A 225 10.06 -7.57 -4.01
C VAL A 225 8.64 -7.97 -4.44
N PHE A 226 7.81 -8.44 -3.51
CA PHE A 226 6.41 -8.77 -3.82
C PHE A 226 5.62 -7.57 -4.30
N HIS A 227 5.81 -6.41 -3.69
CA HIS A 227 5.11 -5.19 -4.06
C HIS A 227 5.55 -4.69 -5.45
N ILE A 228 6.87 -4.68 -5.73
CA ILE A 228 7.38 -4.34 -7.08
C ILE A 228 6.89 -5.34 -8.13
N ILE A 229 6.87 -6.65 -7.85
CA ILE A 229 6.33 -7.63 -8.80
C ILE A 229 4.85 -7.31 -9.09
N ASN A 230 4.07 -6.93 -8.08
CA ASN A 230 2.68 -6.54 -8.30
C ASN A 230 2.55 -5.34 -9.24
N ASN A 231 3.27 -4.26 -8.96
CA ASN A 231 3.10 -3.02 -9.72
C ASN A 231 3.83 -3.09 -11.07
N LEU A 232 5.11 -3.42 -11.09
CA LEU A 232 5.92 -3.42 -12.30
C LEU A 232 5.57 -4.60 -13.23
N VAL A 233 5.54 -5.84 -12.69
CA VAL A 233 5.43 -7.02 -13.54
C VAL A 233 3.98 -7.29 -13.92
N LEU A 234 3.06 -7.31 -12.95
CA LEU A 234 1.66 -7.63 -13.17
C LEU A 234 0.84 -6.41 -13.65
N GLY A 235 1.18 -5.20 -13.18
CA GLY A 235 0.57 -3.96 -13.65
C GLY A 235 1.14 -3.54 -15.00
N ASP A 236 2.33 -2.94 -15.00
CA ASP A 236 2.84 -2.25 -16.17
C ASP A 236 3.31 -3.20 -17.29
N ILE A 237 4.18 -4.20 -16.99
CA ILE A 237 4.77 -5.06 -18.03
C ILE A 237 3.69 -5.96 -18.66
N LEU A 238 2.90 -6.65 -17.83
CA LEU A 238 1.83 -7.51 -18.33
C LEU A 238 0.78 -6.71 -19.09
N GLY A 239 0.35 -5.55 -18.57
CA GLY A 239 -0.57 -4.63 -19.22
C GLY A 239 -0.05 -4.18 -20.58
N SER A 240 1.23 -3.76 -20.65
CA SER A 240 1.89 -3.37 -21.91
C SER A 240 1.97 -4.52 -22.91
N ILE A 241 2.28 -5.73 -22.47
CA ILE A 241 2.30 -6.91 -23.37
C ILE A 241 0.88 -7.20 -23.87
N LEU A 242 -0.12 -7.16 -22.99
CA LEU A 242 -1.50 -7.43 -23.37
C LEU A 242 -2.06 -6.41 -24.34
N SER A 243 -1.62 -5.15 -24.29
CA SER A 243 -2.08 -4.09 -25.22
C SER A 243 -1.78 -4.37 -26.69
N TYR A 244 -0.83 -5.25 -27.01
CA TYR A 244 -0.56 -5.71 -28.39
C TYR A 244 -1.59 -6.71 -28.94
N PHE A 245 -2.48 -7.23 -28.10
CA PHE A 245 -3.50 -8.20 -28.49
C PHE A 245 -4.89 -7.56 -28.62
N SER A 246 -5.79 -8.22 -29.36
CA SER A 246 -7.18 -7.78 -29.45
C SER A 246 -7.85 -7.80 -28.06
N LEU A 247 -8.85 -6.96 -27.82
CA LEU A 247 -9.60 -6.90 -26.56
C LEU A 247 -10.17 -8.27 -26.14
N GLY A 248 -10.64 -9.08 -27.12
CA GLY A 248 -11.10 -10.44 -26.86
C GLY A 248 -9.98 -11.35 -26.34
N THR A 249 -8.78 -11.28 -26.94
CA THR A 249 -7.62 -12.06 -26.49
C THR A 249 -7.16 -11.62 -25.11
N GLN A 250 -7.09 -10.31 -24.85
CA GLN A 250 -6.77 -9.76 -23.53
C GLN A 250 -7.73 -10.30 -22.45
N SER A 251 -9.04 -10.28 -22.73
CA SER A 251 -10.06 -10.79 -21.81
C SER A 251 -9.86 -12.28 -21.53
N ILE A 252 -9.61 -13.09 -22.54
CA ILE A 252 -9.37 -14.54 -22.36
C ILE A 252 -8.14 -14.78 -21.49
N ILE A 253 -7.02 -14.10 -21.77
CA ILE A 253 -5.79 -14.25 -20.97
C ILE A 253 -6.05 -13.83 -19.52
N ASN A 254 -6.71 -12.68 -19.28
CA ASN A 254 -7.02 -12.21 -17.96
C ASN A 254 -7.93 -13.18 -17.19
N TYR A 255 -8.94 -13.77 -17.82
CA TYR A 255 -9.78 -14.80 -17.19
C TYR A 255 -8.99 -16.06 -16.83
N ILE A 256 -8.09 -16.52 -17.71
CA ILE A 256 -7.23 -17.67 -17.41
C ILE A 256 -6.35 -17.37 -16.20
N LEU A 257 -5.69 -16.20 -16.17
CA LEU A 257 -4.85 -15.79 -15.05
C LEU A 257 -5.66 -15.68 -13.73
N LEU A 258 -6.86 -15.11 -13.80
CA LEU A 258 -7.78 -15.01 -12.67
C LEU A 258 -8.16 -16.39 -12.11
N ILE A 259 -8.53 -17.32 -12.98
CA ILE A 259 -8.90 -18.70 -12.61
C ILE A 259 -7.71 -19.42 -11.95
N LEU A 260 -6.53 -19.34 -12.58
CA LEU A 260 -5.30 -19.94 -12.04
C LEU A 260 -4.93 -19.34 -10.69
N ALA A 261 -5.03 -18.01 -10.53
CA ALA A 261 -4.77 -17.32 -9.28
C ALA A 261 -5.77 -17.74 -8.19
N PHE A 262 -7.04 -17.83 -8.52
CA PHE A 262 -8.10 -18.19 -7.57
C PHE A 262 -7.93 -19.63 -7.07
N PHE A 263 -7.87 -20.60 -7.97
CA PHE A 263 -7.76 -22.01 -7.57
C PHE A 263 -6.39 -22.35 -7.00
N GLY A 264 -5.31 -21.77 -7.54
CA GLY A 264 -3.96 -21.94 -7.00
C GLY A 264 -3.85 -21.40 -5.57
N GLY A 265 -4.42 -20.24 -5.31
CA GLY A 265 -4.43 -19.64 -3.97
C GLY A 265 -5.31 -20.42 -2.98
N ILE A 266 -6.51 -20.83 -3.35
CA ILE A 266 -7.36 -21.71 -2.52
C ILE A 266 -6.62 -22.99 -2.16
N PHE A 267 -5.97 -23.63 -3.13
CA PHE A 267 -5.18 -24.85 -2.87
C PHE A 267 -4.09 -24.61 -1.83
N VAL A 268 -3.31 -23.52 -1.98
CA VAL A 268 -2.25 -23.18 -1.02
C VAL A 268 -2.82 -22.85 0.36
N LEU A 269 -3.90 -22.09 0.45
CA LEU A 269 -4.56 -21.75 1.72
C LEU A 269 -5.11 -23.00 2.41
N PHE A 270 -5.75 -23.89 1.66
CA PHE A 270 -6.27 -25.16 2.20
C PHE A 270 -5.14 -26.04 2.76
N LYS A 271 -4.06 -26.23 1.99
CA LYS A 271 -2.87 -26.99 2.44
C LYS A 271 -2.15 -26.33 3.62
N SER A 272 -2.22 -25.01 3.75
CA SER A 272 -1.54 -24.23 4.79
C SER A 272 -2.44 -23.92 5.99
N TRP A 273 -3.72 -24.31 5.97
CA TRP A 273 -4.74 -23.90 6.95
C TRP A 273 -4.36 -24.19 8.41
N GLY A 274 -3.81 -25.40 8.67
CA GLY A 274 -3.31 -25.76 10.00
C GLY A 274 -2.18 -24.85 10.48
N SER A 275 -1.25 -24.51 9.58
CA SER A 275 -0.13 -23.61 9.88
C SER A 275 -0.60 -22.18 10.11
N ILE A 276 -1.60 -21.71 9.35
CA ILE A 276 -2.21 -20.40 9.53
C ILE A 276 -2.91 -20.30 10.89
N LYS A 277 -3.73 -21.29 11.25
CA LYS A 277 -4.38 -21.34 12.58
C LYS A 277 -3.37 -21.34 13.71
N LYS A 278 -2.30 -22.14 13.58
CA LYS A 278 -1.21 -22.19 14.55
C LYS A 278 -0.54 -20.82 14.68
N TYR A 279 -0.18 -20.19 13.54
CA TYR A 279 0.43 -18.86 13.52
C TYR A 279 -0.42 -17.80 14.21
N ILE A 280 -1.72 -17.76 13.90
CA ILE A 280 -2.67 -16.83 14.53
C ILE A 280 -2.72 -17.05 16.03
N ARG A 281 -2.82 -18.31 16.49
CA ARG A 281 -2.88 -18.65 17.92
C ARG A 281 -1.61 -18.26 18.67
N GLU A 282 -0.43 -18.47 18.09
CA GLU A 282 0.86 -18.21 18.71
C GLU A 282 1.25 -16.72 18.70
N ASN A 283 0.74 -15.95 17.73
CA ASN A 283 1.07 -14.53 17.57
C ASN A 283 -0.09 -13.59 17.92
N LYS A 284 -1.19 -14.14 18.44
CA LYS A 284 -2.27 -13.35 19.00
C LYS A 284 -1.73 -12.63 20.25
N SER A 285 -1.80 -11.31 20.27
CA SER A 285 -1.42 -10.54 21.45
C SER A 285 -2.29 -10.92 22.65
N ASP A 286 -1.76 -10.75 23.84
CA ASP A 286 -2.50 -10.99 25.09
C ASP A 286 -3.88 -10.34 25.05
N ARG A 287 -4.93 -11.05 25.53
CA ARG A 287 -6.32 -10.58 25.52
C ARG A 287 -6.48 -9.19 26.12
N THR A 288 -5.58 -8.78 26.99
CA THR A 288 -5.52 -7.44 27.59
C THR A 288 -5.31 -6.30 26.58
N LEU A 289 -4.75 -6.58 25.38
CA LEU A 289 -4.57 -5.59 24.32
C LEU A 289 -5.83 -5.38 23.44
N TYR A 290 -6.78 -6.31 23.51
CA TYR A 290 -8.03 -6.28 22.71
C TYR A 290 -9.24 -5.76 23.50
N GLN A 291 -9.06 -5.10 24.64
CA GLN A 291 -10.18 -4.48 25.34
C GLN A 291 -10.72 -3.30 24.54
N PRO A 292 -12.07 -3.14 24.41
CA PRO A 292 -12.69 -2.05 23.64
C PRO A 292 -12.19 -0.64 23.99
N GLU A 293 -11.78 -0.44 25.21
CA GLU A 293 -11.20 0.81 25.71
C GLU A 293 -9.91 1.25 24.98
N LEU A 294 -9.21 0.33 24.34
CA LEU A 294 -8.02 0.63 23.54
C LEU A 294 -8.35 1.15 22.14
N PHE A 295 -9.47 0.69 21.58
CA PHE A 295 -10.00 1.21 20.31
C PHE A 295 -10.57 2.62 20.44
N ILE A 296 -11.21 2.93 21.58
CA ILE A 296 -11.73 4.27 21.90
C ILE A 296 -10.59 5.30 22.03
N GLY A 297 -9.37 4.86 22.40
CA GLY A 297 -8.18 5.69 22.40
C GLY A 297 -7.78 6.28 21.05
N PHE A 298 -8.17 5.65 19.93
CA PHE A 298 -7.96 6.16 18.57
C PHE A 298 -8.93 7.31 18.21
N GLN A 299 -10.14 7.30 18.78
CA GLN A 299 -11.19 8.28 18.45
C GLN A 299 -11.15 9.57 19.29
N ARG A 300 -10.34 9.63 20.36
CA ARG A 300 -10.30 10.76 21.30
C ARG A 300 -8.95 11.48 21.35
N THR A 301 -8.26 11.63 20.26
CA THR A 301 -7.14 12.57 20.16
C THR A 301 -7.54 13.73 19.28
N PRO A 302 -7.60 14.97 19.83
CA PRO A 302 -7.71 16.17 19.01
C PRO A 302 -6.49 16.31 18.13
#